data_7117eba132cbe03a84991bb036b29419
#
_entry.id   7117eba132cbe03a84991bb036b29419
#
_cell.length_a   1.000
_cell.length_b   1.000
_cell.length_c   1.000
_cell.angle_alpha   90.00
_cell.angle_beta   90.00
_cell.angle_gamma   90.00
#
_symmetry.space_group_name_H-M   'P 1'
#
loop_
_entity.id
_entity.type
_entity.pdbx_description
1 polymer ?
#
loop_
_entity_poly.entity_id
_entity_poly.type
_entity_poly.pdbx_seq_one_letter_code
_entity_poly.pdbx_strand_id
1 'polypeptide(L)'
;MRPITNLQVILDSHADGLPKSSNFVFASSRIQACDSGKLIIRNHFLSIDPAQKGWMSSAVNYASAALGEPMRSLAVGEIIESKIDDYQVGEFVTGWFGWQEYAHVDADSVQRKVDPQAAPIKYAISIFGLNGLTAYIAMQSILEPKSTDTILISTAAGAVGSIAGQLAKYWGCRVVGLTSSNKKAQLCLDDYGYDAVINYTSSDWLRQLKDACPDGVDKYFDMAGGWITDQAIGLINHFGVHVQVGTAAVASWDPIPSAPRRERIILIKEMTQKGFII
;
A
#
# COMPACT_ATOMS: atom_id res chain seq x y z
N MET A 1 14.36 17.77 30.24
CA MET A 1 15.07 17.14 29.09
C MET A 1 15.90 18.20 28.36
N ARG A 2 17.00 17.84 27.67
CA ARG A 2 17.67 18.79 26.74
C ARG A 2 16.77 18.97 25.51
N PRO A 3 16.72 20.19 24.91
CA PRO A 3 15.96 20.40 23.69
C PRO A 3 16.38 19.40 22.58
N ILE A 4 15.40 18.78 21.95
CA ILE A 4 15.62 17.80 20.86
C ILE A 4 15.51 18.55 19.54
N THR A 5 16.48 18.40 18.66
CA THR A 5 16.37 18.85 17.26
C THR A 5 15.60 17.78 16.49
N ASN A 6 14.48 18.16 15.88
CA ASN A 6 13.63 17.29 15.07
C ASN A 6 13.81 17.63 13.60
N LEU A 7 14.34 16.70 12.81
CA LEU A 7 14.39 16.82 11.36
C LEU A 7 13.08 16.38 10.75
N GLN A 8 12.55 17.15 9.81
CA GLN A 8 11.22 16.99 9.23
C GLN A 8 11.26 17.15 7.73
N VAL A 9 10.41 16.39 7.03
CA VAL A 9 10.09 16.60 5.60
C VAL A 9 8.70 17.21 5.53
N ILE A 10 8.64 18.49 5.26
CA ILE A 10 7.43 19.29 5.20
C ILE A 10 6.85 19.26 3.80
N LEU A 11 5.54 19.06 3.66
CA LEU A 11 4.84 19.25 2.39
C LEU A 11 4.62 20.75 2.18
N ASP A 12 5.37 21.36 1.26
CA ASP A 12 5.35 22.80 1.00
C ASP A 12 4.32 23.20 -0.07
N SER A 13 4.12 22.33 -1.06
CA SER A 13 3.13 22.55 -2.12
C SER A 13 2.49 21.23 -2.56
N HIS A 14 1.24 21.30 -3.02
CA HIS A 14 0.59 20.13 -3.62
C HIS A 14 1.26 19.77 -4.96
N ALA A 15 1.32 18.47 -5.22
CA ALA A 15 1.84 17.95 -6.48
C ALA A 15 0.80 18.04 -7.60
N ASP A 16 1.23 18.54 -8.74
CA ASP A 16 0.52 18.37 -10.00
C ASP A 16 1.05 17.12 -10.70
N GLY A 17 0.26 16.04 -10.69
CA GLY A 17 0.67 14.73 -11.18
C GLY A 17 1.60 13.97 -10.21
N LEU A 18 2.81 13.61 -10.64
CA LEU A 18 3.77 12.91 -9.78
C LEU A 18 4.49 13.89 -8.85
N PRO A 19 4.60 13.57 -7.54
CA PRO A 19 5.35 14.37 -6.58
C PRO A 19 6.82 14.54 -7.01
N LYS A 20 7.34 15.75 -6.83
CA LYS A 20 8.73 16.12 -7.10
C LYS A 20 9.41 16.57 -5.81
N SER A 21 10.73 16.53 -5.76
CA SER A 21 11.48 17.03 -4.61
C SER A 21 11.15 18.49 -4.27
N SER A 22 10.78 19.29 -5.26
CA SER A 22 10.36 20.69 -5.08
C SER A 22 9.03 20.86 -4.34
N ASN A 23 8.25 19.79 -4.15
CA ASN A 23 7.04 19.85 -3.33
C ASN A 23 7.33 19.77 -1.82
N PHE A 24 8.60 19.54 -1.44
CA PHE A 24 9.00 19.31 -0.06
C PHE A 24 10.10 20.27 0.39
N VAL A 25 10.08 20.61 1.66
CA VAL A 25 11.14 21.34 2.34
C VAL A 25 11.68 20.48 3.49
N PHE A 26 13.01 20.34 3.55
CA PHE A 26 13.67 19.78 4.72
C PHE A 26 13.82 20.88 5.77
N ALA A 27 13.19 20.68 6.91
CA ALA A 27 13.16 21.63 8.02
C ALA A 27 13.69 21.00 9.30
N SER A 28 14.08 21.85 10.25
CA SER A 28 14.37 21.43 11.61
C SER A 28 13.58 22.28 12.60
N SER A 29 12.96 21.63 13.58
CA SER A 29 12.28 22.27 14.70
C SER A 29 12.92 21.86 16.02
N ARG A 30 12.56 22.54 17.11
CA ARG A 30 13.01 22.17 18.47
C ARG A 30 11.85 21.77 19.33
N ILE A 31 11.92 20.57 19.89
CA ILE A 31 11.00 20.09 20.91
C ILE A 31 11.62 20.39 22.27
N GLN A 32 10.97 21.25 23.08
CA GLN A 32 11.51 21.71 24.37
C GLN A 32 11.24 20.69 25.48
N ALA A 33 9.99 20.29 25.61
CA ALA A 33 9.50 19.33 26.60
C ALA A 33 8.18 18.71 26.12
N CYS A 34 7.78 17.63 26.75
CA CYS A 34 6.48 17.02 26.51
C CYS A 34 5.39 17.82 27.23
N ASP A 35 4.37 18.26 26.50
CA ASP A 35 3.20 18.92 27.06
C ASP A 35 2.31 17.93 27.83
N SER A 36 1.50 18.45 28.77
CA SER A 36 0.51 17.63 29.49
C SER A 36 -0.45 16.98 28.51
N GLY A 37 -0.71 15.68 28.68
CA GLY A 37 -1.58 14.91 27.81
C GLY A 37 -0.95 14.51 26.47
N LYS A 38 0.38 14.65 26.29
CA LYS A 38 1.09 14.31 25.06
C LYS A 38 2.19 13.28 25.25
N LEU A 39 2.70 12.83 24.11
CA LEU A 39 3.83 11.92 23.97
C LEU A 39 4.88 12.53 23.07
N ILE A 40 6.17 12.26 23.34
CA ILE A 40 7.24 12.44 22.38
C ILE A 40 7.71 11.05 21.94
N ILE A 41 7.60 10.80 20.64
CA ILE A 41 7.92 9.52 20.02
C ILE A 41 9.11 9.72 19.09
N ARG A 42 10.15 8.91 19.23
CA ARG A 42 11.24 8.79 18.28
C ARG A 42 10.88 7.79 17.20
N ASN A 43 10.70 8.25 15.96
CA ASN A 43 10.39 7.37 14.84
C ASN A 43 11.61 6.53 14.45
N HIS A 44 11.41 5.23 14.31
CA HIS A 44 12.42 4.28 13.84
C HIS A 44 12.21 3.92 12.36
N PHE A 45 10.96 3.78 11.94
CA PHE A 45 10.58 3.49 10.55
C PHE A 45 9.36 4.30 10.16
N LEU A 46 9.37 4.78 8.91
CA LEU A 46 8.28 5.52 8.28
C LEU A 46 7.69 4.68 7.15
N SER A 47 6.38 4.74 6.96
CA SER A 47 5.71 4.12 5.80
C SER A 47 5.75 5.06 4.61
N ILE A 48 6.03 4.51 3.42
CA ILE A 48 5.91 5.20 2.14
C ILE A 48 4.93 4.41 1.29
N ASP A 49 3.74 4.98 1.13
CA ASP A 49 2.60 4.31 0.51
C ASP A 49 2.12 5.02 -0.75
N PRO A 50 1.63 4.30 -1.78
CA PRO A 50 1.07 4.92 -2.98
C PRO A 50 -0.08 5.89 -2.71
N ALA A 51 -0.85 5.70 -1.63
CA ALA A 51 -1.92 6.59 -1.21
C ALA A 51 -1.43 8.02 -0.93
N GLN A 52 -0.19 8.18 -0.49
CA GLN A 52 0.42 9.48 -0.23
C GLN A 52 0.46 10.37 -1.48
N LYS A 53 0.58 9.78 -2.69
CA LYS A 53 0.44 10.54 -3.94
C LYS A 53 -0.91 11.26 -4.01
N GLY A 54 -1.99 10.59 -3.65
CA GLY A 54 -3.32 11.20 -3.58
C GLY A 54 -3.42 12.28 -2.50
N TRP A 55 -2.80 12.06 -1.34
CA TRP A 55 -2.80 13.04 -0.24
C TRP A 55 -1.98 14.29 -0.55
N MET A 56 -0.97 14.20 -1.41
CA MET A 56 -0.15 15.31 -1.88
C MET A 56 -0.79 16.09 -3.03
N SER A 57 -1.89 15.61 -3.60
CA SER A 57 -2.59 16.25 -4.71
C SER A 57 -3.65 17.21 -4.22
N SER A 58 -3.86 18.31 -4.96
CA SER A 58 -5.01 19.20 -4.78
C SER A 58 -6.30 18.65 -5.37
N ALA A 59 -6.22 17.71 -6.32
CA ALA A 59 -7.37 17.05 -6.96
C ALA A 59 -7.91 15.93 -6.06
N VAL A 60 -9.06 16.14 -5.47
CA VAL A 60 -9.50 15.47 -4.24
C VAL A 60 -10.34 14.23 -4.51
N ASN A 61 -9.75 13.05 -4.36
CA ASN A 61 -10.49 11.85 -4.00
C ASN A 61 -10.16 11.34 -2.57
N TYR A 62 -9.19 11.97 -1.89
CA TYR A 62 -8.76 11.69 -0.52
C TYR A 62 -8.61 13.01 0.25
N ALA A 63 -8.64 12.96 1.59
CA ALA A 63 -8.27 14.10 2.39
C ALA A 63 -6.82 14.48 2.09
N SER A 64 -6.60 15.68 1.54
CA SER A 64 -5.27 16.20 1.25
C SER A 64 -4.45 16.34 2.54
N ALA A 65 -3.14 16.10 2.44
CA ALA A 65 -2.22 16.43 3.53
C ALA A 65 -2.12 17.96 3.67
N ALA A 66 -2.00 18.44 4.89
CA ALA A 66 -1.85 19.86 5.18
C ALA A 66 -0.50 20.37 4.64
N LEU A 67 -0.51 21.57 4.07
CA LEU A 67 0.71 22.27 3.68
C LEU A 67 1.38 22.90 4.90
N GLY A 68 2.69 22.97 4.90
CA GLY A 68 3.49 23.52 6.01
C GLY A 68 3.69 22.54 7.18
N GLU A 69 3.16 21.32 7.09
CA GLU A 69 3.26 20.29 8.13
C GLU A 69 4.13 19.11 7.65
N PRO A 70 4.69 18.28 8.56
CA PRO A 70 5.37 17.05 8.20
C PRO A 70 4.46 16.18 7.34
N MET A 71 4.98 15.68 6.21
CA MET A 71 4.18 14.84 5.31
C MET A 71 3.55 13.69 6.08
N ARG A 72 2.22 13.59 6.00
CA ARG A 72 1.42 12.58 6.69
C ARG A 72 1.89 11.16 6.36
N SER A 73 2.18 10.37 7.38
CA SER A 73 2.62 8.98 7.23
C SER A 73 2.36 8.19 8.50
N LEU A 74 2.12 6.90 8.33
CA LEU A 74 2.26 5.96 9.44
C LEU A 74 3.74 5.79 9.76
N ALA A 75 4.03 5.61 11.04
CA ALA A 75 5.35 5.29 11.53
C ALA A 75 5.28 4.28 12.68
N VAL A 76 6.41 3.67 12.99
CA VAL A 76 6.63 2.96 14.25
C VAL A 76 7.79 3.61 14.97
N GLY A 77 7.59 3.91 16.23
CA GLY A 77 8.58 4.61 17.05
C GLY A 77 8.53 4.22 18.51
N GLU A 78 9.53 4.68 19.24
CA GLU A 78 9.70 4.49 20.69
C GLU A 78 9.25 5.74 21.43
N ILE A 79 8.49 5.57 22.49
CA ILE A 79 8.11 6.66 23.39
C ILE A 79 9.34 7.06 24.22
N ILE A 80 9.81 8.29 24.03
CA ILE A 80 10.96 8.82 24.76
C ILE A 80 10.58 9.78 25.89
N GLU A 81 9.36 10.31 25.87
CA GLU A 81 8.73 11.07 26.95
C GLU A 81 7.22 10.88 26.90
N SER A 82 6.57 10.74 28.07
CA SER A 82 5.12 10.60 28.21
C SER A 82 4.58 11.49 29.32
N LYS A 83 3.45 12.12 29.05
CA LYS A 83 2.58 12.77 30.05
C LYS A 83 1.18 12.16 30.05
N ILE A 84 1.08 10.88 29.70
CA ILE A 84 -0.13 10.06 29.64
C ILE A 84 0.13 8.77 30.40
N ASP A 85 -0.68 8.43 31.40
CA ASP A 85 -0.46 7.29 32.29
C ASP A 85 -0.45 5.94 31.58
N ASP A 86 -1.24 5.79 30.50
CA ASP A 86 -1.35 4.55 29.73
C ASP A 86 -0.13 4.24 28.86
N TYR A 87 0.80 5.18 28.70
CA TYR A 87 1.98 5.05 27.85
C TYR A 87 3.27 5.27 28.63
N GLN A 88 4.18 4.30 28.57
CA GLN A 88 5.44 4.36 29.30
C GLN A 88 6.63 4.64 28.36
N VAL A 89 7.64 5.33 28.88
CA VAL A 89 8.93 5.51 28.17
C VAL A 89 9.57 4.16 27.87
N GLY A 90 10.02 3.98 26.63
CA GLY A 90 10.59 2.74 26.13
C GLY A 90 9.58 1.81 25.45
N GLU A 91 8.28 2.07 25.56
CA GLU A 91 7.28 1.34 24.77
C GLU A 91 7.36 1.72 23.31
N PHE A 92 7.10 0.74 22.42
CA PHE A 92 6.97 0.99 20.97
C PHE A 92 5.50 1.11 20.59
N VAL A 93 5.24 2.07 19.68
CA VAL A 93 3.89 2.39 19.19
C VAL A 93 3.89 2.63 17.69
N THR A 94 2.74 2.37 17.04
CA THR A 94 2.47 2.85 15.68
C THR A 94 1.42 3.94 15.69
N GLY A 95 1.52 4.86 14.74
CA GLY A 95 0.53 5.92 14.57
C GLY A 95 0.85 6.85 13.40
N TRP A 96 0.06 7.92 13.29
CA TRP A 96 0.20 8.95 12.26
C TRP A 96 1.25 9.99 12.69
N PHE A 97 2.53 9.59 12.67
CA PHE A 97 3.62 10.40 13.20
C PHE A 97 4.34 11.25 12.15
N GLY A 98 4.01 11.08 10.87
CA GLY A 98 4.55 11.89 9.77
C GLY A 98 6.02 11.63 9.44
N TRP A 99 6.51 12.28 8.39
CA TRP A 99 7.90 12.17 7.96
C TRP A 99 8.79 13.09 8.79
N GLN A 100 9.16 12.63 9.95
CA GLN A 100 10.01 13.34 10.92
C GLN A 100 10.74 12.36 11.84
N GLU A 101 11.82 12.81 12.48
CA GLU A 101 12.55 11.98 13.44
C GLU A 101 11.82 11.82 14.76
N TYR A 102 11.17 12.88 15.23
CA TYR A 102 10.43 12.89 16.49
C TYR A 102 9.03 13.47 16.29
N ALA A 103 8.03 12.81 16.83
CA ALA A 103 6.64 13.27 16.81
C ALA A 103 6.21 13.67 18.22
N HIS A 104 5.64 14.89 18.36
CA HIS A 104 5.03 15.38 19.60
C HIS A 104 3.52 15.35 19.41
N VAL A 105 2.84 14.35 19.96
CA VAL A 105 1.48 13.96 19.57
C VAL A 105 0.58 13.69 20.77
N ASP A 106 -0.72 13.79 20.55
CA ASP A 106 -1.76 13.33 21.46
C ASP A 106 -1.94 11.80 21.37
N ALA A 107 -2.57 11.17 22.37
CA ALA A 107 -2.84 9.74 22.41
C ALA A 107 -3.64 9.24 21.19
N ASP A 108 -4.56 10.07 20.68
CA ASP A 108 -5.40 9.73 19.51
C ASP A 108 -4.60 9.52 18.22
N SER A 109 -3.36 10.03 18.16
CA SER A 109 -2.44 9.77 17.06
C SER A 109 -1.83 8.37 17.10
N VAL A 110 -1.89 7.69 18.24
CA VAL A 110 -1.38 6.33 18.44
C VAL A 110 -2.45 5.32 18.04
N GLN A 111 -2.12 4.43 17.11
CA GLN A 111 -3.04 3.36 16.69
C GLN A 111 -2.97 2.14 17.62
N ARG A 112 -1.75 1.74 18.02
CA ARG A 112 -1.55 0.59 18.90
C ARG A 112 -0.13 0.54 19.48
N LYS A 113 0.01 -0.15 20.59
CA LYS A 113 1.32 -0.59 21.13
C LYS A 113 1.88 -1.74 20.30
N VAL A 114 3.21 -1.83 20.25
CA VAL A 114 3.96 -2.85 19.51
C VAL A 114 4.86 -3.61 20.48
N ASP A 115 4.75 -4.94 20.48
CA ASP A 115 5.66 -5.79 21.25
C ASP A 115 6.92 -6.12 20.39
N PRO A 116 8.09 -5.57 20.72
CA PRO A 116 9.32 -5.84 19.99
C PRO A 116 9.85 -7.27 20.18
N GLN A 117 9.34 -8.02 21.17
CA GLN A 117 9.72 -9.40 21.39
C GLN A 117 8.90 -10.37 20.51
N ALA A 118 7.68 -9.99 20.13
CA ALA A 118 6.82 -10.81 19.29
C ALA A 118 7.30 -10.82 17.83
N ALA A 119 7.80 -9.67 17.32
CA ALA A 119 8.31 -9.54 15.96
C ALA A 119 9.16 -8.26 15.79
N PRO A 120 10.02 -8.18 14.75
CA PRO A 120 10.71 -6.94 14.41
C PRO A 120 9.74 -5.77 14.25
N ILE A 121 10.00 -4.64 14.92
CA ILE A 121 9.07 -3.50 15.00
C ILE A 121 8.65 -2.96 13.62
N LYS A 122 9.50 -3.06 12.59
CA LYS A 122 9.17 -2.68 11.21
C LYS A 122 7.96 -3.43 10.64
N TYR A 123 7.66 -4.63 11.14
CA TYR A 123 6.50 -5.40 10.71
C TYR A 123 5.18 -4.78 11.17
N ALA A 124 5.22 -3.93 12.19
CA ALA A 124 4.04 -3.25 12.68
C ALA A 124 3.42 -2.26 11.67
N ILE A 125 4.20 -1.70 10.75
CA ILE A 125 3.72 -0.81 9.67
C ILE A 125 3.77 -1.47 8.28
N SER A 126 4.15 -2.75 8.18
CA SER A 126 4.17 -3.52 6.93
C SER A 126 3.19 -4.69 6.99
N ILE A 127 3.66 -5.92 7.27
CA ILE A 127 2.81 -7.12 7.26
C ILE A 127 1.72 -7.11 8.35
N PHE A 128 1.98 -6.52 9.52
CA PHE A 128 0.99 -6.32 10.59
C PHE A 128 0.38 -4.91 10.58
N GLY A 129 0.63 -4.12 9.53
CA GLY A 129 0.06 -2.81 9.30
C GLY A 129 -0.95 -2.80 8.16
N LEU A 130 -1.20 -1.60 7.59
CA LEU A 130 -2.21 -1.42 6.54
C LEU A 130 -1.97 -2.31 5.31
N ASN A 131 -0.70 -2.55 4.92
CA ASN A 131 -0.39 -3.37 3.75
C ASN A 131 -0.81 -4.82 3.94
N GLY A 132 -0.51 -5.41 5.10
CA GLY A 132 -0.92 -6.78 5.42
C GLY A 132 -2.42 -6.91 5.61
N LEU A 133 -3.05 -5.96 6.30
CA LEU A 133 -4.51 -5.93 6.47
C LEU A 133 -5.22 -5.79 5.12
N THR A 134 -4.72 -4.93 4.22
CA THR A 134 -5.25 -4.79 2.86
C THR A 134 -5.19 -6.11 2.10
N ALA A 135 -4.03 -6.78 2.12
CA ALA A 135 -3.86 -8.06 1.46
C ALA A 135 -4.80 -9.12 2.05
N TYR A 136 -4.80 -9.25 3.39
CA TYR A 136 -5.58 -10.28 4.07
C TYR A 136 -7.10 -10.11 3.88
N ILE A 137 -7.64 -8.90 4.12
CA ILE A 137 -9.08 -8.65 4.02
C ILE A 137 -9.56 -8.81 2.57
N ALA A 138 -8.83 -8.23 1.60
CA ALA A 138 -9.22 -8.35 0.20
C ALA A 138 -9.17 -9.81 -0.30
N MET A 139 -8.19 -10.57 0.13
CA MET A 139 -8.07 -11.99 -0.20
C MET A 139 -9.15 -12.81 0.50
N GLN A 140 -9.28 -12.71 1.83
CA GLN A 140 -10.13 -13.58 2.60
C GLN A 140 -11.63 -13.24 2.50
N SER A 141 -11.98 -11.95 2.45
CA SER A 141 -13.39 -11.50 2.58
C SER A 141 -14.01 -11.04 1.27
N ILE A 142 -13.20 -10.89 0.20
CA ILE A 142 -13.70 -10.42 -1.09
C ILE A 142 -13.43 -11.43 -2.20
N LEU A 143 -12.18 -11.86 -2.35
CA LEU A 143 -11.83 -12.85 -3.37
C LEU A 143 -12.21 -14.26 -2.97
N GLU A 144 -12.11 -14.61 -1.70
CA GLU A 144 -12.47 -15.94 -1.16
C GLU A 144 -11.92 -17.09 -2.01
N PRO A 145 -10.59 -17.14 -2.21
CA PRO A 145 -10.00 -18.06 -3.18
C PRO A 145 -10.08 -19.51 -2.70
N LYS A 146 -10.26 -20.40 -3.64
CA LYS A 146 -10.16 -21.86 -3.46
C LYS A 146 -8.79 -22.33 -3.92
N SER A 147 -8.31 -23.46 -3.41
CA SER A 147 -7.01 -24.03 -3.78
C SER A 147 -6.91 -24.40 -5.28
N THR A 148 -8.02 -24.49 -5.99
CA THR A 148 -8.09 -24.75 -7.42
C THR A 148 -8.01 -23.48 -8.27
N ASP A 149 -8.12 -22.28 -7.66
CA ASP A 149 -8.21 -21.03 -8.38
C ASP A 149 -6.85 -20.57 -8.91
N THR A 150 -6.87 -19.97 -10.09
CA THR A 150 -5.79 -19.15 -10.61
C THR A 150 -6.03 -17.69 -10.21
N ILE A 151 -5.08 -17.13 -9.44
CA ILE A 151 -5.13 -15.76 -8.95
C ILE A 151 -4.14 -14.91 -9.72
N LEU A 152 -4.64 -13.86 -10.38
CA LEU A 152 -3.81 -12.82 -10.96
C LEU A 152 -3.63 -11.68 -9.95
N ILE A 153 -2.38 -11.23 -9.77
CA ILE A 153 -2.06 -10.12 -8.85
C ILE A 153 -1.27 -9.07 -9.62
N SER A 154 -1.84 -7.88 -9.79
CA SER A 154 -1.08 -6.75 -10.33
C SER A 154 -0.19 -6.12 -9.26
N THR A 155 0.88 -5.44 -9.65
CA THR A 155 1.89 -4.89 -8.72
C THR A 155 2.48 -5.96 -7.77
N ALA A 156 2.68 -7.18 -8.27
CA ALA A 156 3.00 -8.38 -7.49
C ALA A 156 4.20 -8.22 -6.55
N ALA A 157 5.24 -7.46 -6.95
CA ALA A 157 6.42 -7.19 -6.13
C ALA A 157 6.25 -6.00 -5.16
N GLY A 158 5.07 -5.37 -5.12
CA GLY A 158 4.77 -4.27 -4.19
C GLY A 158 4.47 -4.77 -2.77
N ALA A 159 4.36 -3.84 -1.81
CA ALA A 159 4.14 -4.17 -0.40
C ALA A 159 2.90 -5.05 -0.17
N VAL A 160 1.77 -4.71 -0.77
CA VAL A 160 0.53 -5.50 -0.66
C VAL A 160 0.60 -6.76 -1.53
N GLY A 161 1.11 -6.64 -2.79
CA GLY A 161 1.17 -7.76 -3.72
C GLY A 161 2.04 -8.91 -3.23
N SER A 162 3.21 -8.61 -2.65
CA SER A 162 4.09 -9.63 -2.08
C SER A 162 3.42 -10.43 -0.96
N ILE A 163 2.60 -9.78 -0.14
CA ILE A 163 1.85 -10.45 0.92
C ILE A 163 0.68 -11.25 0.35
N ALA A 164 -0.11 -10.64 -0.55
CA ALA A 164 -1.26 -11.30 -1.17
C ALA A 164 -0.85 -12.57 -1.93
N GLY A 165 0.27 -12.53 -2.67
CA GLY A 165 0.78 -13.70 -3.39
C GLY A 165 1.19 -14.83 -2.46
N GLN A 166 1.90 -14.53 -1.38
CA GLN A 166 2.29 -15.53 -0.38
C GLN A 166 1.08 -16.13 0.35
N LEU A 167 0.07 -15.32 0.68
CA LEU A 167 -1.20 -15.82 1.23
C LEU A 167 -1.90 -16.77 0.26
N ALA A 168 -2.00 -16.38 -1.02
CA ALA A 168 -2.60 -17.22 -2.05
C ALA A 168 -1.86 -18.56 -2.21
N LYS A 169 -0.52 -18.53 -2.20
CA LYS A 169 0.31 -19.75 -2.22
C LYS A 169 0.07 -20.61 -0.98
N TYR A 170 -0.01 -20.00 0.20
CA TYR A 170 -0.30 -20.71 1.45
C TYR A 170 -1.65 -21.44 1.40
N TRP A 171 -2.64 -20.87 0.71
CA TRP A 171 -3.96 -21.50 0.51
C TRP A 171 -4.01 -22.48 -0.67
N GLY A 172 -2.86 -22.73 -1.34
CA GLY A 172 -2.73 -23.74 -2.38
C GLY A 172 -3.12 -23.27 -3.78
N CYS A 173 -3.34 -21.96 -3.99
CA CYS A 173 -3.72 -21.41 -5.27
C CYS A 173 -2.56 -21.40 -6.28
N ARG A 174 -2.91 -21.38 -7.57
CA ARG A 174 -1.98 -20.95 -8.61
C ARG A 174 -1.89 -19.42 -8.63
N VAL A 175 -0.70 -18.86 -8.54
CA VAL A 175 -0.49 -17.42 -8.43
C VAL A 175 0.32 -16.88 -9.59
N VAL A 176 -0.27 -15.97 -10.35
CA VAL A 176 0.35 -15.27 -11.47
C VAL A 176 0.49 -13.79 -11.16
N GLY A 177 1.70 -13.24 -11.33
CA GLY A 177 2.01 -11.86 -10.98
C GLY A 177 2.24 -10.97 -12.19
N LEU A 178 1.89 -9.68 -12.06
CA LEU A 178 2.26 -8.62 -13.01
C LEU A 178 3.20 -7.62 -12.33
N THR A 179 4.34 -7.33 -12.98
CA THR A 179 5.35 -6.38 -12.49
C THR A 179 5.85 -5.48 -13.61
N SER A 180 6.66 -4.45 -13.25
CA SER A 180 7.22 -3.48 -14.20
C SER A 180 8.67 -3.75 -14.60
N SER A 181 9.27 -4.87 -14.17
CA SER A 181 10.64 -5.21 -14.54
C SER A 181 10.97 -6.68 -14.30
N ASN A 182 11.94 -7.22 -15.04
CA ASN A 182 12.40 -8.60 -14.88
C ASN A 182 13.03 -8.85 -13.50
N LYS A 183 13.71 -7.86 -12.91
CA LYS A 183 14.25 -7.96 -11.55
C LYS A 183 13.14 -8.20 -10.52
N LYS A 184 12.02 -7.48 -10.64
CA LYS A 184 10.84 -7.66 -9.76
C LYS A 184 10.14 -8.98 -10.03
N ALA A 185 10.11 -9.43 -11.30
CA ALA A 185 9.56 -10.73 -11.64
C ALA A 185 10.36 -11.86 -10.98
N GLN A 186 11.69 -11.80 -11.08
CA GLN A 186 12.57 -12.78 -10.46
C GLN A 186 12.40 -12.83 -8.94
N LEU A 187 12.33 -11.66 -8.27
CA LEU A 187 12.07 -11.56 -6.83
C LEU A 187 10.76 -12.27 -6.42
N CYS A 188 9.70 -12.11 -7.21
CA CYS A 188 8.42 -12.76 -6.93
C CYS A 188 8.50 -14.29 -7.08
N LEU A 189 9.26 -14.77 -8.07
CA LEU A 189 9.46 -16.22 -8.30
C LEU A 189 10.31 -16.83 -7.19
N ASP A 190 11.45 -16.21 -6.87
CA ASP A 190 12.45 -16.79 -5.97
C ASP A 190 12.03 -16.68 -4.50
N ASP A 191 11.51 -15.50 -4.09
CA ASP A 191 11.30 -15.20 -2.67
C ASP A 191 9.83 -15.29 -2.26
N TYR A 192 8.88 -15.03 -3.17
CA TYR A 192 7.44 -14.98 -2.81
C TYR A 192 6.66 -16.20 -3.31
N GLY A 193 7.31 -17.10 -4.06
CA GLY A 193 6.74 -18.39 -4.49
C GLY A 193 5.64 -18.28 -5.56
N TYR A 194 5.59 -17.20 -6.33
CA TYR A 194 4.69 -17.10 -7.48
C TYR A 194 4.97 -18.18 -8.50
N ASP A 195 3.94 -18.73 -9.15
CA ASP A 195 4.09 -19.76 -10.17
C ASP A 195 4.52 -19.21 -11.53
N ALA A 196 4.12 -17.99 -11.84
CA ALA A 196 4.56 -17.24 -13.02
C ALA A 196 4.48 -15.72 -12.75
N VAL A 197 5.38 -14.96 -13.36
CA VAL A 197 5.36 -13.50 -13.23
C VAL A 197 5.72 -12.85 -14.56
N ILE A 198 4.88 -11.95 -15.00
CA ILE A 198 4.99 -11.27 -16.29
C ILE A 198 5.41 -9.82 -16.09
N ASN A 199 6.43 -9.41 -16.82
CA ASN A 199 6.82 -8.02 -16.93
C ASN A 199 5.94 -7.34 -17.98
N TYR A 200 4.97 -6.51 -17.55
CA TYR A 200 4.04 -5.82 -18.44
C TYR A 200 4.67 -4.71 -19.29
N THR A 201 5.98 -4.42 -19.12
CA THR A 201 6.72 -3.50 -20.00
C THR A 201 7.27 -4.22 -21.25
N SER A 202 7.23 -5.55 -21.30
CA SER A 202 7.57 -6.33 -22.50
C SER A 202 6.51 -6.13 -23.57
N SER A 203 6.92 -6.07 -24.85
CA SER A 203 6.00 -5.88 -25.97
C SER A 203 5.02 -7.05 -26.17
N ASP A 204 5.37 -8.24 -25.71
CA ASP A 204 4.56 -9.45 -25.82
C ASP A 204 3.95 -9.93 -24.50
N TRP A 205 3.91 -9.05 -23.48
CA TRP A 205 3.45 -9.39 -22.14
C TRP A 205 2.05 -10.02 -22.09
N LEU A 206 1.12 -9.56 -22.94
CA LEU A 206 -0.23 -10.11 -22.97
C LEU A 206 -0.28 -11.55 -23.48
N ARG A 207 0.59 -11.90 -24.43
CA ARG A 207 0.78 -13.28 -24.87
C ARG A 207 1.35 -14.11 -23.73
N GLN A 208 2.42 -13.64 -23.08
CA GLN A 208 3.00 -14.31 -21.92
C GLN A 208 1.97 -14.51 -20.80
N LEU A 209 1.12 -13.54 -20.53
CA LEU A 209 0.06 -13.66 -19.54
C LEU A 209 -0.97 -14.72 -19.91
N LYS A 210 -1.39 -14.79 -21.18
CA LYS A 210 -2.29 -15.85 -21.68
C LYS A 210 -1.66 -17.22 -21.54
N ASP A 211 -0.39 -17.36 -21.90
CA ASP A 211 0.36 -18.62 -21.79
C ASP A 211 0.52 -19.06 -20.33
N ALA A 212 0.65 -18.09 -19.39
CA ALA A 212 0.73 -18.35 -17.95
C ALA A 212 -0.63 -18.68 -17.32
N CYS A 213 -1.73 -18.31 -17.96
CA CYS A 213 -3.10 -18.57 -17.49
C CYS A 213 -3.90 -19.36 -18.56
N PRO A 214 -3.49 -20.62 -18.89
CA PRO A 214 -4.14 -21.38 -19.97
C PRO A 214 -5.61 -21.65 -19.71
N ASP A 215 -6.01 -21.80 -18.45
CA ASP A 215 -7.38 -22.03 -18.01
C ASP A 215 -8.08 -20.73 -17.56
N GLY A 216 -7.50 -19.57 -17.86
CA GLY A 216 -8.02 -18.25 -17.47
C GLY A 216 -7.66 -17.85 -16.05
N VAL A 217 -8.36 -16.85 -15.52
CA VAL A 217 -8.17 -16.25 -14.20
C VAL A 217 -9.47 -16.29 -13.40
N ASP A 218 -9.46 -16.89 -12.23
CA ASP A 218 -10.65 -16.99 -11.38
C ASP A 218 -10.78 -15.77 -10.47
N LYS A 219 -9.65 -15.26 -9.99
CA LYS A 219 -9.57 -14.13 -9.07
C LYS A 219 -8.53 -13.12 -9.54
N TYR A 220 -8.92 -11.85 -9.59
CA TYR A 220 -7.98 -10.79 -9.93
C TYR A 220 -7.85 -9.78 -8.77
N PHE A 221 -6.71 -9.77 -8.12
CA PHE A 221 -6.31 -8.80 -7.10
C PHE A 221 -5.62 -7.62 -7.79
N ASP A 222 -6.33 -6.52 -7.96
CA ASP A 222 -5.88 -5.40 -8.79
C ASP A 222 -5.50 -4.15 -7.99
N MET A 223 -4.21 -3.82 -8.03
CA MET A 223 -3.64 -2.58 -7.47
C MET A 223 -3.15 -1.62 -8.56
N ALA A 224 -3.14 -2.05 -9.82
CA ALA A 224 -2.64 -1.25 -10.93
C ALA A 224 -3.72 -0.38 -11.56
N GLY A 225 -4.87 -0.95 -11.88
CA GLY A 225 -5.89 -0.25 -12.65
C GLY A 225 -5.43 0.13 -14.07
N GLY A 226 -6.17 1.02 -14.71
CA GLY A 226 -5.83 1.61 -15.99
C GLY A 226 -5.62 0.57 -17.11
N TRP A 227 -4.74 0.88 -18.05
CA TRP A 227 -4.49 0.08 -19.25
C TRP A 227 -4.06 -1.36 -18.98
N ILE A 228 -3.40 -1.63 -17.85
CA ILE A 228 -2.99 -2.99 -17.45
C ILE A 228 -4.25 -3.82 -17.21
N THR A 229 -5.18 -3.31 -16.40
CA THR A 229 -6.44 -3.96 -16.11
C THR A 229 -7.32 -4.08 -17.34
N ASP A 230 -7.37 -3.06 -18.20
CA ASP A 230 -8.17 -3.07 -19.43
C ASP A 230 -7.81 -4.24 -20.34
N GLN A 231 -6.57 -4.66 -20.35
CA GLN A 231 -6.11 -5.80 -21.14
C GLN A 231 -6.22 -7.14 -20.40
N ALA A 232 -5.91 -7.16 -19.09
CA ALA A 232 -5.92 -8.38 -18.29
C ALA A 232 -7.34 -8.90 -17.98
N ILE A 233 -8.33 -7.99 -17.84
CA ILE A 233 -9.70 -8.33 -17.42
C ILE A 233 -10.39 -9.31 -18.37
N GLY A 234 -10.00 -9.33 -19.63
CA GLY A 234 -10.54 -10.29 -20.62
C GLY A 234 -10.21 -11.75 -20.32
N LEU A 235 -9.21 -12.03 -19.49
CA LEU A 235 -8.82 -13.39 -19.08
C LEU A 235 -9.62 -13.92 -17.90
N ILE A 236 -10.44 -13.09 -17.25
CA ILE A 236 -11.27 -13.53 -16.11
C ILE A 236 -12.29 -14.57 -16.58
N ASN A 237 -12.42 -15.65 -15.83
CA ASN A 237 -13.34 -16.74 -16.07
C ASN A 237 -14.80 -16.33 -15.80
N HIS A 238 -15.76 -17.17 -16.22
CA HIS A 238 -17.16 -17.03 -15.79
C HIS A 238 -17.22 -17.11 -14.26
N PHE A 239 -18.06 -16.24 -13.65
CA PHE A 239 -18.18 -16.06 -12.19
C PHE A 239 -16.90 -15.65 -11.49
N GLY A 240 -15.89 -15.20 -12.24
CA GLY A 240 -14.65 -14.71 -11.68
C GLY A 240 -14.85 -13.44 -10.87
N VAL A 241 -13.93 -13.16 -9.96
CA VAL A 241 -14.00 -12.00 -9.05
C VAL A 241 -12.82 -11.08 -9.29
N HIS A 242 -13.09 -9.81 -9.54
CA HIS A 242 -12.12 -8.73 -9.63
C HIS A 242 -12.25 -7.79 -8.44
N VAL A 243 -11.20 -7.65 -7.63
CA VAL A 243 -11.13 -6.63 -6.57
C VAL A 243 -10.16 -5.51 -6.96
N GLN A 244 -10.69 -4.29 -7.06
CA GLN A 244 -9.90 -3.08 -7.29
C GLN A 244 -9.45 -2.50 -5.96
N VAL A 245 -8.17 -2.61 -5.65
CA VAL A 245 -7.56 -2.17 -4.38
C VAL A 245 -6.74 -0.89 -4.58
N GLY A 246 -6.25 -0.66 -5.79
CA GLY A 246 -5.46 0.52 -6.12
C GLY A 246 -5.50 0.87 -7.61
N THR A 247 -4.93 2.01 -7.96
CA THR A 247 -4.91 2.54 -9.33
C THR A 247 -3.52 3.07 -9.71
N ALA A 248 -2.47 2.31 -9.34
CA ALA A 248 -1.08 2.75 -9.48
C ALA A 248 -0.64 3.06 -10.92
N ALA A 249 -1.28 2.45 -11.92
CA ALA A 249 -1.01 2.72 -13.34
C ALA A 249 -1.74 3.97 -13.88
N VAL A 250 -2.65 4.57 -13.10
CA VAL A 250 -3.35 5.80 -13.48
C VAL A 250 -2.54 7.01 -12.96
N ALA A 251 -1.97 7.77 -13.89
CA ALA A 251 -1.08 8.88 -13.55
C ALA A 251 -1.82 10.07 -12.93
N SER A 252 -3.01 10.39 -13.44
CA SER A 252 -3.85 11.50 -12.99
C SER A 252 -5.33 11.14 -13.11
N TRP A 253 -6.17 11.76 -12.28
CA TRP A 253 -7.63 11.73 -12.35
C TRP A 253 -8.22 13.05 -12.83
N ASP A 254 -7.39 14.01 -13.18
CA ASP A 254 -7.78 15.28 -13.82
C ASP A 254 -6.87 15.53 -15.03
N PRO A 255 -7.44 15.52 -16.26
CA PRO A 255 -8.81 15.10 -16.58
C PRO A 255 -9.03 13.60 -16.29
N ILE A 256 -10.30 13.22 -16.11
CA ILE A 256 -10.67 11.80 -15.91
C ILE A 256 -10.19 10.99 -17.11
N PRO A 257 -9.39 9.94 -16.91
CA PRO A 257 -8.85 9.13 -18.01
C PRO A 257 -9.96 8.37 -18.73
N SER A 258 -9.87 8.30 -20.06
CA SER A 258 -10.75 7.44 -20.87
C SER A 258 -10.25 5.99 -20.84
N ALA A 259 -11.18 5.04 -20.92
CA ALA A 259 -10.90 3.61 -20.92
C ALA A 259 -11.91 2.83 -21.80
N PRO A 260 -11.57 1.60 -22.23
CA PRO A 260 -12.54 0.71 -22.85
C PRO A 260 -13.74 0.44 -21.94
N ARG A 261 -14.92 0.27 -22.57
CA ARG A 261 -16.16 -0.07 -21.86
C ARG A 261 -16.10 -1.53 -21.39
N ARG A 262 -16.31 -1.74 -20.11
CA ARG A 262 -16.20 -3.09 -19.48
C ARG A 262 -17.52 -3.79 -19.25
N GLU A 263 -18.64 -3.10 -19.42
CA GLU A 263 -19.98 -3.63 -19.11
C GLU A 263 -20.29 -4.93 -19.84
N ARG A 264 -19.86 -5.04 -21.12
CA ARG A 264 -20.06 -6.27 -21.90
C ARG A 264 -19.29 -7.45 -21.33
N ILE A 265 -18.06 -7.25 -20.87
CA ILE A 265 -17.24 -8.32 -20.26
C ILE A 265 -17.87 -8.74 -18.94
N ILE A 266 -18.26 -7.78 -18.09
CA ILE A 266 -18.93 -8.03 -16.81
C ILE A 266 -20.20 -8.87 -17.02
N LEU A 267 -21.03 -8.48 -17.99
CA LEU A 267 -22.28 -9.18 -18.32
C LEU A 267 -22.02 -10.61 -18.83
N ILE A 268 -21.15 -10.75 -19.85
CA ILE A 268 -20.95 -12.06 -20.51
C ILE A 268 -20.26 -13.06 -19.58
N LYS A 269 -19.37 -12.58 -18.70
CA LYS A 269 -18.64 -13.43 -17.75
C LYS A 269 -19.39 -13.60 -16.43
N GLU A 270 -20.54 -12.94 -16.23
CA GLU A 270 -21.27 -12.92 -14.96
C GLU A 270 -20.33 -12.66 -13.77
N MET A 271 -19.31 -11.80 -14.02
CA MET A 271 -18.23 -11.56 -13.06
C MET A 271 -18.65 -10.56 -11.98
N THR A 272 -18.06 -10.71 -10.81
CA THR A 272 -18.16 -9.72 -9.73
C THR A 272 -17.00 -8.74 -9.80
N GLN A 273 -17.30 -7.43 -9.75
CA GLN A 273 -16.30 -6.39 -9.59
C GLN A 273 -16.57 -5.61 -8.31
N LYS A 274 -15.57 -5.47 -7.44
CA LYS A 274 -15.68 -4.78 -6.15
C LYS A 274 -14.51 -3.85 -5.93
N GLY A 275 -14.78 -2.60 -5.51
CA GLY A 275 -13.76 -1.70 -4.97
C GLY A 275 -13.51 -2.01 -3.50
N PHE A 276 -12.27 -1.84 -3.05
CA PHE A 276 -11.88 -2.02 -1.66
C PHE A 276 -10.84 -0.98 -1.23
N ILE A 277 -11.09 -0.34 -0.10
CA ILE A 277 -10.15 0.53 0.62
C ILE A 277 -10.26 0.24 2.12
N ILE A 278 -9.12 0.26 2.84
CA ILE A 278 -9.03 0.03 4.27
C ILE A 278 -8.96 1.36 5.02
#